data_5dd86a9e601963395460066f05531195
#
_entry.id   5dd86a9e601963395460066f05531195
#
_cell.length_a   1.000
_cell.length_b   1.000
_cell.length_c   1.000
_cell.angle_alpha   90.00
_cell.angle_beta   90.00
_cell.angle_gamma   90.00
#
_symmetry.space_group_name_H-M   'P 1'
#
loop_
_entity.id
_entity.type
_entity.pdbx_description
1 polymer ?
#
loop_
_entity_poly.entity_id
_entity_poly.type
_entity_poly.pdbx_seq_one_letter_code
_entity_poly.pdbx_strand_id
1 'polypeptide(L)'
;MGFDQLIGQEAAKARLKDIVSAPSACSLLFTGPEGIGKHLYAKETAKAVLCQHRNAGGACGECASCKYIEAGTHPDLVEVEPTEGRKNIRIADLREVVKDAQVKPQISDHKVIVINADKIANDCQNLLLKSLEEPDEHLVYILLCSDTSKLLGTIQSRVTELNFREYTAEQMEQILKAHGGDDLTDEKISFLTTFSSGIPGKAISLINDSDFMEERDYIFNMIMKMPKMGYTDILYDEFSYFDKNRDKMDELLLLIVWTLGDIAAAIAVPDPSGIKNVDKKNEIIRFVSENNAITLINISNAEKAVTDYVDASRVNTSFETSCCNMLLRIHKELCYEKSR
;
A
#
# COMPACT_ATOMS: atom_id res chain seq x y z
N MET A 1 -21.01 0.23 -10.09
CA MET A 1 -20.81 0.74 -8.70
C MET A 1 -20.93 2.24 -8.75
N GLY A 2 -21.44 2.91 -7.71
CA GLY A 2 -21.42 4.38 -7.61
C GLY A 2 -20.61 4.79 -6.39
N PHE A 3 -20.33 6.08 -6.21
CA PHE A 3 -19.54 6.58 -5.07
C PHE A 3 -20.10 6.18 -3.70
N ASP A 4 -21.43 5.99 -3.59
CA ASP A 4 -22.06 5.61 -2.32
C ASP A 4 -21.73 4.17 -1.88
N GLN A 5 -21.30 3.33 -2.80
CA GLN A 5 -20.87 1.96 -2.52
C GLN A 5 -19.40 1.85 -2.15
N LEU A 6 -18.61 2.92 -2.36
CA LEU A 6 -17.22 2.98 -1.97
C LEU A 6 -17.12 3.31 -0.48
N ILE A 7 -16.33 2.56 0.25
CA ILE A 7 -16.10 2.77 1.68
C ILE A 7 -15.08 3.88 1.87
N GLY A 8 -15.29 4.75 2.85
CA GLY A 8 -14.33 5.79 3.25
C GLY A 8 -14.15 6.94 2.26
N GLN A 9 -13.10 7.74 2.45
CA GLN A 9 -12.70 8.88 1.60
C GLN A 9 -13.80 9.95 1.40
N GLU A 10 -14.55 10.27 2.45
CA GLU A 10 -15.77 11.09 2.36
C GLU A 10 -15.51 12.48 1.74
N ALA A 11 -14.37 13.10 2.07
CA ALA A 11 -14.01 14.41 1.52
C ALA A 11 -13.74 14.34 0.00
N ALA A 12 -13.03 13.29 -0.45
CA ALA A 12 -12.79 13.06 -1.87
C ALA A 12 -14.10 12.74 -2.61
N LYS A 13 -14.96 11.88 -2.02
CA LYS A 13 -16.28 11.53 -2.59
C LYS A 13 -17.17 12.75 -2.78
N ALA A 14 -17.27 13.59 -1.76
CA ALA A 14 -18.09 14.81 -1.85
C ALA A 14 -17.65 15.70 -3.03
N ARG A 15 -16.33 15.93 -3.14
CA ARG A 15 -15.78 16.74 -4.22
C ARG A 15 -15.93 16.10 -5.60
N LEU A 16 -15.77 14.79 -5.69
CA LEU A 16 -15.98 14.04 -6.94
C LEU A 16 -17.44 14.07 -7.37
N LYS A 17 -18.39 13.95 -6.44
CA LYS A 17 -19.82 14.09 -6.73
C LYS A 17 -20.17 15.46 -7.32
N ASP A 18 -19.58 16.54 -6.79
CA ASP A 18 -19.76 17.87 -7.35
C ASP A 18 -19.23 17.96 -8.79
N ILE A 19 -18.04 17.43 -9.04
CA ILE A 19 -17.40 17.40 -10.37
C ILE A 19 -18.24 16.61 -11.37
N VAL A 20 -18.71 15.42 -11.01
CA VAL A 20 -19.46 14.55 -11.94
C VAL A 20 -20.90 15.00 -12.14
N SER A 21 -21.48 15.80 -11.24
CA SER A 21 -22.84 16.35 -11.40
C SER A 21 -22.93 17.34 -12.56
N ALA A 22 -21.88 18.10 -12.81
CA ALA A 22 -21.74 19.04 -13.92
C ALA A 22 -20.29 18.95 -14.47
N PRO A 23 -19.95 17.88 -15.22
CA PRO A 23 -18.62 17.71 -15.72
C PRO A 23 -18.20 18.86 -16.63
N SER A 24 -17.00 19.35 -16.42
CA SER A 24 -16.33 20.36 -17.23
C SER A 24 -14.87 19.98 -17.40
N ALA A 25 -14.21 20.59 -18.35
CA ALA A 25 -12.78 20.42 -18.52
C ALA A 25 -12.03 20.69 -17.20
N CYS A 26 -11.27 19.72 -16.74
CA CYS A 26 -10.49 19.85 -15.51
C CYS A 26 -9.33 18.85 -15.45
N SER A 27 -8.36 19.20 -14.62
CA SER A 27 -7.22 18.35 -14.31
C SER A 27 -7.22 18.02 -12.82
N LEU A 28 -7.36 16.73 -12.49
CA LEU A 28 -7.43 16.22 -11.12
C LEU A 28 -6.12 15.49 -10.78
N LEU A 29 -5.67 15.63 -9.55
CA LEU A 29 -4.54 14.89 -9.00
C LEU A 29 -5.00 14.11 -7.77
N PHE A 30 -5.00 12.78 -7.86
CA PHE A 30 -5.31 11.89 -6.74
C PHE A 30 -4.01 11.53 -6.03
N THR A 31 -3.83 12.01 -4.80
CA THR A 31 -2.64 11.80 -3.98
C THR A 31 -2.92 10.87 -2.81
N GLY A 32 -1.90 10.13 -2.38
CA GLY A 32 -1.98 9.22 -1.22
C GLY A 32 -1.19 7.94 -1.43
N PRO A 33 -0.99 7.11 -0.38
CA PRO A 33 -0.17 5.92 -0.43
C PRO A 33 -0.53 4.96 -1.58
N GLU A 34 0.43 4.17 -2.04
CA GLU A 34 0.16 3.09 -2.98
C GLU A 34 -0.79 2.07 -2.35
N GLY A 35 -1.77 1.57 -3.11
CA GLY A 35 -2.79 0.64 -2.58
C GLY A 35 -3.95 1.31 -1.83
N ILE A 36 -3.99 2.64 -1.67
CA ILE A 36 -5.06 3.35 -0.95
C ILE A 36 -6.41 3.37 -1.69
N GLY A 37 -6.44 2.95 -2.97
CA GLY A 37 -7.66 2.92 -3.78
C GLY A 37 -7.77 4.03 -4.82
N LYS A 38 -6.73 4.84 -5.08
CA LYS A 38 -6.74 5.93 -6.09
C LYS A 38 -7.26 5.47 -7.46
N HIS A 39 -6.79 4.32 -7.94
CA HIS A 39 -7.22 3.78 -9.23
C HIS A 39 -8.70 3.40 -9.25
N LEU A 40 -9.21 2.82 -8.17
CA LEU A 40 -10.63 2.50 -8.03
C LEU A 40 -11.50 3.76 -8.11
N TYR A 41 -11.13 4.82 -7.39
CA TYR A 41 -11.82 6.11 -7.44
C TYR A 41 -11.67 6.79 -8.81
N ALA A 42 -10.54 6.67 -9.47
CA ALA A 42 -10.35 7.19 -10.83
C ALA A 42 -11.28 6.50 -11.82
N LYS A 43 -11.37 5.17 -11.75
CA LYS A 43 -12.29 4.38 -12.60
C LYS A 43 -13.75 4.73 -12.38
N GLU A 44 -14.19 4.86 -11.12
CA GLU A 44 -15.57 5.25 -10.81
C GLU A 44 -15.84 6.71 -11.23
N THR A 45 -14.87 7.62 -11.09
CA THR A 45 -14.97 9.00 -11.60
C THR A 45 -15.09 9.02 -13.11
N ALA A 46 -14.23 8.30 -13.83
CA ALA A 46 -14.30 8.18 -15.28
C ALA A 46 -15.64 7.62 -15.73
N LYS A 47 -16.12 6.57 -15.06
CA LYS A 47 -17.42 5.95 -15.32
C LYS A 47 -18.58 6.95 -15.13
N ALA A 48 -18.52 7.77 -14.10
CA ALA A 48 -19.54 8.79 -13.84
C ALA A 48 -19.49 9.94 -14.86
N VAL A 49 -18.29 10.43 -15.22
CA VAL A 49 -18.11 11.49 -16.24
C VAL A 49 -18.59 11.04 -17.61
N LEU A 50 -18.25 9.83 -18.02
CA LEU A 50 -18.59 9.28 -19.34
C LEU A 50 -20.01 8.69 -19.42
N CYS A 51 -20.72 8.58 -18.30
CA CYS A 51 -22.04 7.97 -18.24
C CYS A 51 -23.10 8.84 -18.94
N GLN A 52 -23.90 8.23 -19.83
CA GLN A 52 -24.98 8.89 -20.55
C GLN A 52 -26.18 9.26 -19.65
N HIS A 53 -26.34 8.57 -18.53
CA HIS A 53 -27.46 8.73 -17.58
C HIS A 53 -26.94 8.84 -16.13
N ARG A 54 -25.92 9.69 -15.93
CA ARG A 54 -25.34 9.94 -14.60
C ARG A 54 -26.34 10.62 -13.66
N ASN A 55 -26.15 10.42 -12.37
CA ASN A 55 -26.87 11.09 -11.30
C ASN A 55 -25.89 11.54 -10.21
N ALA A 56 -26.38 12.14 -9.15
CA ALA A 56 -25.55 12.61 -8.02
C ALA A 56 -24.78 11.49 -7.31
N GLY A 57 -25.21 10.24 -7.43
CA GLY A 57 -24.51 9.05 -6.90
C GLY A 57 -23.42 8.49 -7.82
N GLY A 58 -23.30 9.01 -9.04
CA GLY A 58 -22.31 8.55 -10.03
C GLY A 58 -22.93 7.96 -11.32
N ALA A 59 -22.31 6.92 -11.85
CA ALA A 59 -22.71 6.25 -13.08
C ALA A 59 -23.95 5.37 -12.89
N CYS A 60 -24.80 5.27 -13.93
CA CYS A 60 -26.01 4.42 -13.89
C CYS A 60 -25.72 2.91 -13.91
N GLY A 61 -24.55 2.48 -14.42
CA GLY A 61 -24.15 1.08 -14.52
C GLY A 61 -24.75 0.29 -15.70
N GLU A 62 -25.74 0.84 -16.42
CA GLU A 62 -26.53 0.09 -17.40
C GLU A 62 -26.40 0.59 -18.84
N CYS A 63 -26.04 1.86 -19.06
CA CYS A 63 -25.91 2.45 -20.40
C CYS A 63 -24.74 1.85 -21.17
N ALA A 64 -24.69 2.09 -22.48
CA ALA A 64 -23.64 1.57 -23.34
C ALA A 64 -22.24 1.99 -22.88
N SER A 65 -22.05 3.27 -22.51
CA SER A 65 -20.78 3.77 -21.97
C SER A 65 -20.36 3.02 -20.72
N CYS A 66 -21.24 2.80 -19.74
CA CYS A 66 -20.92 2.04 -18.53
C CYS A 66 -20.47 0.61 -18.84
N LYS A 67 -21.13 -0.05 -19.78
CA LYS A 67 -20.78 -1.42 -20.21
C LYS A 67 -19.42 -1.47 -20.92
N TYR A 68 -19.10 -0.50 -21.78
CA TYR A 68 -17.79 -0.42 -22.41
C TYR A 68 -16.66 -0.20 -21.40
N ILE A 69 -16.89 0.62 -20.35
CA ILE A 69 -15.89 0.83 -19.30
C ILE A 69 -15.66 -0.45 -18.49
N GLU A 70 -16.73 -1.18 -18.15
CA GLU A 70 -16.61 -2.48 -17.47
C GLU A 70 -15.86 -3.51 -18.28
N ALA A 71 -16.07 -3.49 -19.61
CA ALA A 71 -15.36 -4.35 -20.56
C ALA A 71 -13.91 -3.87 -20.87
N GLY A 72 -13.49 -2.70 -20.37
CA GLY A 72 -12.17 -2.12 -20.66
C GLY A 72 -11.98 -1.66 -22.11
N THR A 73 -13.07 -1.35 -22.83
CA THR A 73 -13.06 -1.05 -24.27
C THR A 73 -13.68 0.30 -24.64
N HIS A 74 -13.84 1.20 -23.68
CA HIS A 74 -14.44 2.50 -23.93
C HIS A 74 -13.48 3.42 -24.72
N PRO A 75 -13.87 3.93 -25.91
CA PRO A 75 -12.96 4.73 -26.74
C PRO A 75 -12.62 6.09 -26.17
N ASP A 76 -13.48 6.65 -25.28
CA ASP A 76 -13.28 7.94 -24.64
C ASP A 76 -12.63 7.83 -23.25
N LEU A 77 -12.18 6.63 -22.84
CA LEU A 77 -11.37 6.39 -21.65
C LEU A 77 -9.98 5.91 -22.06
N VAL A 78 -8.97 6.68 -21.72
CA VAL A 78 -7.56 6.34 -21.98
C VAL A 78 -6.87 6.15 -20.63
N GLU A 79 -6.40 4.94 -20.37
CA GLU A 79 -5.58 4.63 -19.20
C GLU A 79 -4.11 4.49 -19.62
N VAL A 80 -3.21 5.23 -18.97
CA VAL A 80 -1.79 5.32 -19.34
C VAL A 80 -0.95 4.71 -18.24
N GLU A 81 -0.49 3.50 -18.51
CA GLU A 81 0.39 2.74 -17.65
C GLU A 81 1.67 2.35 -18.39
N PRO A 82 2.75 1.98 -17.70
CA PRO A 82 3.94 1.45 -18.36
C PRO A 82 3.62 0.19 -19.17
N THR A 83 4.18 0.09 -20.36
CA THR A 83 4.11 -1.14 -21.16
C THR A 83 4.73 -2.29 -20.37
N GLU A 84 4.20 -3.50 -20.53
CA GLU A 84 4.64 -4.72 -19.86
C GLU A 84 6.17 -4.88 -19.88
N GLY A 85 6.75 -5.18 -18.71
CA GLY A 85 8.20 -5.30 -18.51
C GLY A 85 8.96 -3.97 -18.34
N ARG A 86 8.28 -2.82 -18.28
CA ARG A 86 8.91 -1.50 -18.06
C ARG A 86 8.48 -0.88 -16.74
N LYS A 87 9.40 -0.11 -16.14
CA LYS A 87 9.13 0.63 -14.90
C LYS A 87 8.43 1.98 -15.15
N ASN A 88 8.70 2.62 -16.30
CA ASN A 88 8.23 3.97 -16.60
C ASN A 88 7.47 4.01 -17.93
N ILE A 89 6.53 4.98 -18.04
CA ILE A 89 5.81 5.33 -19.25
C ILE A 89 6.79 5.95 -20.25
N ARG A 90 6.70 5.56 -21.52
CA ARG A 90 7.59 6.09 -22.59
C ARG A 90 7.15 7.47 -23.02
N ILE A 91 8.11 8.29 -23.44
CA ILE A 91 7.85 9.60 -24.06
C ILE A 91 6.90 9.49 -25.26
N ALA A 92 7.04 8.42 -26.04
CA ALA A 92 6.20 8.19 -27.22
C ALA A 92 4.74 8.01 -26.83
N ASP A 93 4.47 7.22 -25.76
CA ASP A 93 3.11 6.95 -25.27
C ASP A 93 2.48 8.24 -24.73
N LEU A 94 3.22 9.06 -23.99
CA LEU A 94 2.74 10.38 -23.53
C LEU A 94 2.44 11.36 -24.68
N ARG A 95 3.26 11.35 -25.74
CA ARG A 95 3.00 12.17 -26.92
C ARG A 95 1.73 11.73 -27.65
N GLU A 96 1.48 10.44 -27.70
CA GLU A 96 0.25 9.88 -28.28
C GLU A 96 -0.98 10.30 -27.46
N VAL A 97 -0.90 10.21 -26.15
CA VAL A 97 -1.93 10.69 -25.22
C VAL A 97 -2.25 12.17 -25.43
N VAL A 98 -1.23 13.03 -25.54
CA VAL A 98 -1.42 14.48 -25.77
C VAL A 98 -2.08 14.75 -27.13
N LYS A 99 -1.79 13.94 -28.16
CA LYS A 99 -2.47 14.03 -29.45
C LYS A 99 -3.91 13.55 -29.37
N ASP A 100 -4.15 12.41 -28.69
CA ASP A 100 -5.49 11.86 -28.50
C ASP A 100 -6.39 12.77 -27.65
N ALA A 101 -5.80 13.52 -26.72
CA ALA A 101 -6.50 14.52 -25.94
C ALA A 101 -7.18 15.62 -26.79
N GLN A 102 -6.65 15.94 -27.97
CA GLN A 102 -7.20 16.92 -28.90
C GLN A 102 -8.32 16.34 -29.80
N VAL A 103 -8.54 15.03 -29.74
CA VAL A 103 -9.58 14.35 -30.54
C VAL A 103 -10.88 14.37 -29.74
N LYS A 104 -11.97 14.82 -30.38
CA LYS A 104 -13.31 14.86 -29.77
C LYS A 104 -13.77 13.46 -29.33
N PRO A 105 -14.57 13.38 -28.25
CA PRO A 105 -15.16 12.13 -27.81
C PRO A 105 -15.98 11.45 -28.91
N GLN A 106 -16.04 10.12 -28.89
CA GLN A 106 -16.74 9.32 -29.89
C GLN A 106 -18.13 8.87 -29.45
N ILE A 107 -18.31 8.56 -28.17
CA ILE A 107 -19.55 7.98 -27.62
C ILE A 107 -20.15 8.89 -26.53
N SER A 108 -19.30 9.49 -25.72
CA SER A 108 -19.68 10.32 -24.57
C SER A 108 -19.52 11.81 -24.88
N ASP A 109 -20.04 12.69 -24.00
CA ASP A 109 -19.83 14.14 -24.11
C ASP A 109 -18.42 14.57 -23.70
N HIS A 110 -17.72 13.70 -22.99
CA HIS A 110 -16.38 13.96 -22.43
C HIS A 110 -15.42 12.83 -22.78
N LYS A 111 -14.13 13.11 -22.71
CA LYS A 111 -13.03 12.16 -22.74
C LYS A 111 -12.31 12.21 -21.40
N VAL A 112 -11.94 11.05 -20.85
CA VAL A 112 -11.20 10.93 -19.60
C VAL A 112 -9.85 10.28 -19.87
N ILE A 113 -8.79 10.90 -19.35
CA ILE A 113 -7.43 10.36 -19.44
C ILE A 113 -6.91 10.14 -18.02
N VAL A 114 -6.66 8.89 -17.67
CA VAL A 114 -6.09 8.50 -16.39
C VAL A 114 -4.61 8.18 -16.58
N ILE A 115 -3.73 8.81 -15.82
CA ILE A 115 -2.27 8.63 -15.95
C ILE A 115 -1.67 8.29 -14.60
N ASN A 116 -0.90 7.21 -14.55
CA ASN A 116 -0.07 6.90 -13.39
C ASN A 116 1.16 7.82 -13.37
N ALA A 117 1.06 8.91 -12.62
CA ALA A 117 2.10 9.95 -12.58
C ALA A 117 3.39 9.50 -11.87
N ASP A 118 3.30 8.51 -10.96
CA ASP A 118 4.49 7.92 -10.31
C ASP A 118 5.42 7.23 -11.34
N LYS A 119 4.87 6.86 -12.50
CA LYS A 119 5.58 6.17 -13.57
C LYS A 119 6.04 7.10 -14.70
N ILE A 120 5.88 8.41 -14.55
CA ILE A 120 6.37 9.40 -15.53
C ILE A 120 7.77 9.87 -15.09
N ALA A 121 8.76 9.73 -15.97
CA ALA A 121 10.08 10.29 -15.72
C ALA A 121 10.04 11.85 -15.70
N ASN A 122 10.86 12.48 -14.86
CA ASN A 122 10.80 13.93 -14.62
C ASN A 122 10.92 14.79 -15.89
N ASP A 123 11.77 14.39 -16.84
CA ASP A 123 11.97 15.04 -18.12
C ASP A 123 10.75 14.96 -19.04
N CYS A 124 9.91 13.95 -18.84
CA CYS A 124 8.71 13.70 -19.64
C CYS A 124 7.48 14.47 -19.12
N GLN A 125 7.47 14.90 -17.88
CA GLN A 125 6.33 15.60 -17.26
C GLN A 125 5.98 16.91 -17.97
N ASN A 126 6.99 17.60 -18.53
CA ASN A 126 6.79 18.84 -19.28
C ASN A 126 5.87 18.70 -20.51
N LEU A 127 5.72 17.49 -21.06
CA LEU A 127 4.83 17.23 -22.20
C LEU A 127 3.36 17.45 -21.87
N LEU A 128 2.98 17.26 -20.59
CA LEU A 128 1.61 17.37 -20.12
C LEU A 128 1.22 18.81 -19.75
N LEU A 129 2.19 19.70 -19.47
CA LEU A 129 1.94 21.01 -18.88
C LEU A 129 0.90 21.83 -19.65
N LYS A 130 1.04 21.94 -20.98
CA LYS A 130 0.11 22.73 -21.80
C LYS A 130 -1.30 22.17 -21.77
N SER A 131 -1.44 20.84 -21.83
CA SER A 131 -2.74 20.18 -21.85
C SER A 131 -3.42 20.15 -20.47
N LEU A 132 -2.63 20.22 -19.39
CA LEU A 132 -3.15 20.32 -18.02
C LEU A 132 -3.55 21.74 -17.64
N GLU A 133 -2.91 22.75 -18.23
CA GLU A 133 -3.19 24.18 -17.97
C GLU A 133 -4.49 24.62 -18.62
N GLU A 134 -4.67 24.27 -19.89
CA GLU A 134 -5.85 24.61 -20.69
C GLU A 134 -6.39 23.34 -21.36
N PRO A 135 -7.06 22.44 -20.59
CA PRO A 135 -7.67 21.24 -21.17
C PRO A 135 -8.82 21.64 -22.12
N ASP A 136 -8.93 20.94 -23.24
CA ASP A 136 -10.06 21.12 -24.17
C ASP A 136 -11.39 20.93 -23.45
N GLU A 137 -12.45 21.61 -23.86
CA GLU A 137 -13.75 21.72 -23.19
C GLU A 137 -14.37 20.36 -22.78
N HIS A 138 -14.01 19.29 -23.47
CA HIS A 138 -14.53 17.94 -23.25
C HIS A 138 -13.57 17.04 -22.45
N LEU A 139 -12.43 17.55 -21.99
CA LEU A 139 -11.36 16.72 -21.46
C LEU A 139 -11.26 16.76 -19.94
N VAL A 140 -11.19 15.58 -19.33
CA VAL A 140 -10.92 15.40 -17.89
C VAL A 140 -9.65 14.59 -17.71
N TYR A 141 -8.64 15.18 -17.10
CA TYR A 141 -7.42 14.48 -16.67
C TYR A 141 -7.55 13.99 -15.23
N ILE A 142 -7.07 12.77 -14.96
CA ILE A 142 -6.92 12.20 -13.62
C ILE A 142 -5.49 11.68 -13.50
N LEU A 143 -4.67 12.38 -12.75
CA LEU A 143 -3.31 11.96 -12.43
C LEU A 143 -3.31 11.19 -11.11
N LEU A 144 -2.68 10.02 -11.05
CA LEU A 144 -2.52 9.21 -9.84
C LEU A 144 -1.08 9.35 -9.35
N CYS A 145 -0.90 9.76 -8.10
CA CYS A 145 0.43 10.00 -7.52
C CYS A 145 0.50 9.50 -6.08
N SER A 146 1.53 8.75 -5.74
CA SER A 146 1.79 8.30 -4.37
C SER A 146 2.72 9.25 -3.63
N ASP A 147 3.62 9.90 -4.36
CA ASP A 147 4.64 10.79 -3.81
C ASP A 147 4.71 12.08 -4.64
N THR A 148 4.06 13.14 -4.15
CA THR A 148 4.01 14.43 -4.83
C THR A 148 5.38 15.09 -4.98
N SER A 149 6.39 14.69 -4.20
CA SER A 149 7.76 15.21 -4.34
C SER A 149 8.40 14.86 -5.68
N LYS A 150 7.90 13.82 -6.36
CA LYS A 150 8.32 13.40 -7.70
C LYS A 150 7.65 14.18 -8.83
N LEU A 151 6.62 14.97 -8.52
CA LEU A 151 5.95 15.82 -9.51
C LEU A 151 6.56 17.21 -9.57
N LEU A 152 6.69 17.71 -10.78
CA LEU A 152 7.10 19.11 -10.97
C LEU A 152 6.08 20.05 -10.30
N GLY A 153 6.56 21.06 -9.59
CA GLY A 153 5.71 22.08 -8.97
C GLY A 153 4.79 22.80 -9.98
N THR A 154 5.23 22.85 -11.25
CA THR A 154 4.43 23.38 -12.38
C THR A 154 3.23 22.52 -12.73
N ILE A 155 3.26 21.20 -12.51
CA ILE A 155 2.08 20.32 -12.61
C ILE A 155 1.17 20.54 -11.40
N GLN A 156 1.74 20.51 -10.20
CA GLN A 156 0.98 20.66 -8.95
C GLN A 156 0.15 21.95 -8.91
N SER A 157 0.66 23.04 -9.47
CA SER A 157 -0.05 24.33 -9.52
C SER A 157 -1.20 24.39 -10.53
N ARG A 158 -1.38 23.39 -11.41
CA ARG A 158 -2.36 23.36 -12.51
C ARG A 158 -3.44 22.32 -12.33
N VAL A 159 -3.37 21.54 -11.26
CA VAL A 159 -4.30 20.44 -10.99
C VAL A 159 -5.07 20.66 -9.70
N THR A 160 -6.29 20.15 -9.64
CA THR A 160 -7.06 20.12 -8.39
C THR A 160 -6.70 18.85 -7.63
N GLU A 161 -6.06 19.02 -6.49
CA GLU A 161 -5.63 17.89 -5.66
C GLU A 161 -6.77 17.32 -4.81
N LEU A 162 -6.87 15.98 -4.81
CA LEU A 162 -7.72 15.19 -3.94
C LEU A 162 -6.84 14.21 -3.16
N ASN A 163 -6.73 14.41 -1.86
CA ASN A 163 -5.88 13.60 -0.99
C ASN A 163 -6.66 12.42 -0.42
N PHE A 164 -6.18 11.22 -0.67
CA PHE A 164 -6.66 9.94 -0.15
C PHE A 164 -5.85 9.56 1.09
N ARG A 165 -6.57 9.31 2.18
CA ARG A 165 -5.96 9.00 3.48
C ARG A 165 -6.17 7.55 3.87
N GLU A 166 -5.39 7.09 4.82
CA GLU A 166 -5.53 5.78 5.41
C GLU A 166 -6.95 5.60 5.97
N TYR A 167 -7.45 4.38 5.84
CA TYR A 167 -8.77 3.99 6.31
C TYR A 167 -8.74 3.69 7.82
N THR A 168 -9.86 3.95 8.50
CA THR A 168 -10.01 3.55 9.90
C THR A 168 -10.09 2.02 10.03
N ALA A 169 -9.88 1.51 11.25
CA ALA A 169 -9.97 0.07 11.50
C ALA A 169 -11.34 -0.50 11.10
N GLU A 170 -12.43 0.23 11.40
CA GLU A 170 -13.80 -0.18 11.05
C GLU A 170 -14.03 -0.20 9.53
N GLN A 171 -13.47 0.77 8.81
CA GLN A 171 -13.56 0.82 7.36
C GLN A 171 -12.74 -0.31 6.72
N MET A 172 -11.55 -0.58 7.25
CA MET A 172 -10.72 -1.70 6.80
C MET A 172 -11.40 -3.04 7.01
N GLU A 173 -12.01 -3.25 8.18
CA GLU A 173 -12.78 -4.47 8.46
C GLU A 173 -13.91 -4.68 7.44
N GLN A 174 -14.67 -3.62 7.13
CA GLN A 174 -15.72 -3.68 6.12
C GLN A 174 -15.18 -4.05 4.73
N ILE A 175 -14.05 -3.43 4.33
CA ILE A 175 -13.40 -3.70 3.04
C ILE A 175 -12.91 -5.16 2.99
N LEU A 176 -12.26 -5.63 4.05
CA LEU A 176 -11.69 -6.98 4.09
C LEU A 176 -12.79 -8.06 4.10
N LYS A 177 -13.87 -7.87 4.86
CA LYS A 177 -15.04 -8.77 4.83
C LYS A 177 -15.70 -8.83 3.46
N ALA A 178 -15.76 -7.71 2.74
CA ALA A 178 -16.31 -7.67 1.39
C ALA A 178 -15.42 -8.39 0.34
N HIS A 179 -14.11 -8.50 0.57
CA HIS A 179 -13.17 -9.08 -0.39
C HIS A 179 -12.75 -10.52 -0.05
N GLY A 180 -12.73 -10.89 1.23
CA GLY A 180 -12.13 -12.14 1.68
C GLY A 180 -13.11 -13.30 1.91
N GLY A 181 -14.42 -13.05 1.76
CA GLY A 181 -15.44 -14.09 1.98
C GLY A 181 -15.47 -14.65 3.41
N ASP A 182 -16.06 -15.84 3.56
CA ASP A 182 -16.29 -16.49 4.85
C ASP A 182 -15.03 -17.10 5.50
N ASP A 183 -13.89 -17.15 4.78
CA ASP A 183 -12.65 -17.76 5.26
C ASP A 183 -11.78 -16.81 6.11
N LEU A 184 -12.17 -15.54 6.26
CA LEU A 184 -11.44 -14.58 7.07
C LEU A 184 -11.98 -14.55 8.50
N THR A 185 -11.18 -15.07 9.45
CA THR A 185 -11.47 -14.92 10.88
C THR A 185 -11.28 -13.47 11.35
N ASP A 186 -11.98 -13.08 12.43
CA ASP A 186 -11.85 -11.73 12.99
C ASP A 186 -10.40 -11.42 13.44
N GLU A 187 -9.66 -12.42 13.92
CA GLU A 187 -8.24 -12.29 14.27
C GLU A 187 -7.38 -11.96 13.05
N LYS A 188 -7.61 -12.68 11.92
CA LYS A 188 -6.89 -12.43 10.67
C LYS A 188 -7.20 -11.03 10.12
N ILE A 189 -8.46 -10.60 10.18
CA ILE A 189 -8.88 -9.24 9.80
C ILE A 189 -8.18 -8.19 10.67
N SER A 190 -8.19 -8.37 12.00
CA SER A 190 -7.53 -7.46 12.94
C SER A 190 -6.03 -7.35 12.66
N PHE A 191 -5.37 -8.49 12.43
CA PHE A 191 -3.95 -8.52 12.07
C PHE A 191 -3.69 -7.78 10.75
N LEU A 192 -4.41 -8.13 9.66
CA LEU A 192 -4.24 -7.51 8.34
C LEU A 192 -4.51 -6.00 8.36
N THR A 193 -5.56 -5.57 9.10
CA THR A 193 -5.89 -4.16 9.29
C THR A 193 -4.71 -3.39 9.90
N THR A 194 -4.14 -3.94 10.95
CA THR A 194 -3.01 -3.32 11.64
C THR A 194 -1.75 -3.36 10.76
N PHE A 195 -1.45 -4.51 10.12
CA PHE A 195 -0.28 -4.70 9.27
C PHE A 195 -0.28 -3.79 8.05
N SER A 196 -1.43 -3.58 7.44
CA SER A 196 -1.56 -2.71 6.26
C SER A 196 -1.58 -1.21 6.61
N SER A 197 -1.62 -0.84 7.89
CA SER A 197 -1.66 0.56 8.36
C SER A 197 -2.79 1.36 7.69
N GLY A 198 -3.96 0.76 7.52
CA GLY A 198 -5.12 1.39 6.89
C GLY A 198 -5.04 1.51 5.36
N ILE A 199 -4.18 0.73 4.70
CA ILE A 199 -4.04 0.69 3.24
C ILE A 199 -4.71 -0.59 2.68
N PRO A 200 -5.92 -0.49 2.08
CA PRO A 200 -6.68 -1.67 1.66
C PRO A 200 -5.97 -2.56 0.65
N GLY A 201 -5.32 -1.98 -0.35
CA GLY A 201 -4.62 -2.74 -1.38
C GLY A 201 -3.53 -3.65 -0.81
N LYS A 202 -2.79 -3.17 0.20
CA LYS A 202 -1.80 -3.97 0.92
C LYS A 202 -2.45 -5.12 1.69
N ALA A 203 -3.57 -4.87 2.37
CA ALA A 203 -4.26 -5.92 3.10
C ALA A 203 -4.88 -6.97 2.17
N ILE A 204 -5.48 -6.53 1.06
CA ILE A 204 -6.12 -7.43 0.07
C ILE A 204 -5.08 -8.32 -0.62
N SER A 205 -3.89 -7.81 -0.95
CA SER A 205 -2.82 -8.64 -1.52
C SER A 205 -2.41 -9.76 -0.57
N LEU A 206 -2.40 -9.51 0.74
CA LEU A 206 -2.03 -10.48 1.76
C LEU A 206 -3.15 -11.48 2.13
N ILE A 207 -4.42 -11.18 1.82
CA ILE A 207 -5.53 -12.15 2.03
C ILE A 207 -5.27 -13.44 1.25
N ASN A 208 -4.85 -13.30 0.01
CA ASN A 208 -4.66 -14.40 -0.93
C ASN A 208 -3.23 -14.96 -0.91
N ASP A 209 -2.35 -14.38 -0.11
CA ASP A 209 -0.98 -14.82 0.05
C ASP A 209 -0.91 -15.84 1.21
N SER A 210 -0.97 -17.13 0.86
CA SER A 210 -0.81 -18.23 1.83
C SER A 210 0.57 -18.20 2.47
N ASP A 211 1.59 -17.85 1.71
CA ASP A 211 2.99 -17.88 2.12
C ASP A 211 3.26 -16.82 3.20
N PHE A 212 2.62 -15.65 3.10
CA PHE A 212 2.77 -14.58 4.07
C PHE A 212 2.37 -14.98 5.51
N MET A 213 1.28 -15.74 5.67
CA MET A 213 0.88 -16.21 7.01
C MET A 213 1.85 -17.26 7.55
N GLU A 214 2.40 -18.12 6.69
CA GLU A 214 3.43 -19.07 7.05
C GLU A 214 4.74 -18.35 7.44
N GLU A 215 5.14 -17.33 6.69
CA GLU A 215 6.29 -16.47 6.99
C GLU A 215 6.13 -15.73 8.32
N ARG A 216 4.95 -15.18 8.58
CA ARG A 216 4.62 -14.56 9.86
C ARG A 216 4.78 -15.56 11.01
N ASP A 217 4.18 -16.74 10.88
CA ASP A 217 4.26 -17.76 11.91
C ASP A 217 5.71 -18.26 12.09
N TYR A 218 6.46 -18.36 11.02
CA TYR A 218 7.88 -18.70 11.08
C TYR A 218 8.69 -17.65 11.89
N ILE A 219 8.60 -16.38 11.51
CA ILE A 219 9.32 -15.27 12.18
C ILE A 219 8.89 -15.17 13.65
N PHE A 220 7.58 -15.26 13.93
CA PHE A 220 7.09 -15.27 15.30
C PHE A 220 7.73 -16.41 16.12
N ASN A 221 7.67 -17.63 15.61
CA ASN A 221 8.24 -18.81 16.29
C ASN A 221 9.75 -18.73 16.43
N MET A 222 10.45 -18.18 15.44
CA MET A 222 11.90 -17.94 15.50
C MET A 222 12.24 -17.03 16.69
N ILE A 223 11.60 -15.86 16.79
CA ILE A 223 11.83 -14.91 17.89
C ILE A 223 11.49 -15.54 19.25
N MET A 224 10.36 -16.26 19.36
CA MET A 224 9.96 -16.90 20.62
C MET A 224 10.94 -18.01 21.06
N LYS A 225 11.61 -18.68 20.13
CA LYS A 225 12.59 -19.74 20.41
C LYS A 225 14.01 -19.18 20.61
N MET A 226 14.31 -18.00 20.14
CA MET A 226 15.64 -17.41 20.12
C MET A 226 16.40 -17.48 21.45
N PRO A 227 15.77 -17.26 22.63
CA PRO A 227 16.47 -17.39 23.92
C PRO A 227 17.05 -18.79 24.20
N LYS A 228 16.58 -19.81 23.50
CA LYS A 228 16.97 -21.21 23.69
C LYS A 228 17.85 -21.75 22.54
N MET A 229 18.09 -20.94 21.50
CA MET A 229 18.86 -21.33 20.31
C MET A 229 20.36 -21.17 20.55
N GLY A 230 21.14 -22.03 19.91
CA GLY A 230 22.59 -21.88 19.85
C GLY A 230 23.03 -20.99 18.69
N TYR A 231 24.25 -20.46 18.74
CA TYR A 231 24.80 -19.67 17.63
C TYR A 231 24.82 -20.43 16.30
N THR A 232 24.99 -21.77 16.37
CA THR A 232 24.98 -22.62 15.17
C THR A 232 23.65 -22.63 14.49
N ASP A 233 22.54 -22.75 15.25
CA ASP A 233 21.17 -22.76 14.72
C ASP A 233 20.87 -21.44 14.02
N ILE A 234 21.31 -20.33 14.62
CA ILE A 234 21.09 -18.99 14.05
C ILE A 234 21.87 -18.78 12.75
N LEU A 235 23.14 -19.18 12.72
CA LEU A 235 24.03 -18.94 11.58
C LEU A 235 23.77 -19.89 10.40
N TYR A 236 23.19 -21.06 10.63
CA TYR A 236 22.92 -22.04 9.57
C TYR A 236 21.43 -22.10 9.23
N ASP A 237 20.58 -22.33 10.20
CA ASP A 237 19.15 -22.58 9.95
C ASP A 237 18.42 -21.25 9.67
N GLU A 238 18.52 -20.29 10.61
CA GLU A 238 17.80 -19.04 10.48
C GLU A 238 18.37 -18.20 9.32
N PHE A 239 19.69 -18.06 9.21
CA PHE A 239 20.29 -17.36 8.08
C PHE A 239 19.88 -17.97 6.73
N SER A 240 19.84 -19.30 6.61
CA SER A 240 19.42 -19.99 5.37
C SER A 240 17.99 -19.63 4.98
N TYR A 241 17.09 -19.41 5.95
CA TYR A 241 15.74 -18.96 5.67
C TYR A 241 15.71 -17.56 5.05
N PHE A 242 16.44 -16.60 5.64
CA PHE A 242 16.55 -15.23 5.09
C PHE A 242 17.27 -15.20 3.74
N ASP A 243 18.27 -16.05 3.54
CA ASP A 243 19.01 -16.15 2.28
C ASP A 243 18.11 -16.61 1.11
N LYS A 244 17.19 -17.53 1.38
CA LYS A 244 16.21 -18.01 0.40
C LYS A 244 15.09 -17.02 0.10
N ASN A 245 14.80 -16.12 1.03
CA ASN A 245 13.68 -15.16 0.95
C ASN A 245 14.18 -13.70 0.87
N ARG A 246 15.29 -13.46 0.17
CA ARG A 246 15.91 -12.12 0.05
C ARG A 246 15.00 -11.09 -0.58
N ASP A 247 14.16 -11.47 -1.48
CA ASP A 247 13.19 -10.65 -2.19
C ASP A 247 12.05 -10.15 -1.30
N LYS A 248 11.78 -10.86 -0.19
CA LYS A 248 10.76 -10.53 0.81
C LYS A 248 11.34 -9.89 2.08
N MET A 249 12.60 -9.48 2.03
CA MET A 249 13.34 -9.05 3.22
C MET A 249 12.63 -7.90 3.97
N ASP A 250 12.08 -6.92 3.27
CA ASP A 250 11.38 -5.78 3.89
C ASP A 250 10.17 -6.23 4.72
N GLU A 251 9.43 -7.24 4.25
CA GLU A 251 8.29 -7.84 4.95
C GLU A 251 8.75 -8.64 6.17
N LEU A 252 9.78 -9.46 6.02
CA LEU A 252 10.34 -10.25 7.12
C LEU A 252 10.89 -9.36 8.25
N LEU A 253 11.58 -8.27 7.90
CA LEU A 253 12.07 -7.30 8.89
C LEU A 253 10.91 -6.62 9.64
N LEU A 254 9.84 -6.29 8.94
CA LEU A 254 8.66 -5.71 9.56
C LEU A 254 7.99 -6.67 10.54
N LEU A 255 7.91 -7.97 10.20
CA LEU A 255 7.39 -9.02 11.08
C LEU A 255 8.27 -9.20 12.34
N ILE A 256 9.60 -9.11 12.20
CA ILE A 256 10.53 -9.12 13.34
C ILE A 256 10.24 -7.94 14.27
N VAL A 257 10.21 -6.71 13.73
CA VAL A 257 9.95 -5.49 14.51
C VAL A 257 8.59 -5.55 15.21
N TRP A 258 7.58 -6.09 14.56
CA TRP A 258 6.26 -6.24 15.15
C TRP A 258 6.25 -7.23 16.31
N THR A 259 6.90 -8.38 16.13
CA THR A 259 7.01 -9.39 17.19
C THR A 259 7.79 -8.84 18.40
N LEU A 260 8.88 -8.12 18.16
CA LEU A 260 9.64 -7.45 19.22
C LEU A 260 8.81 -6.37 19.92
N GLY A 261 8.07 -5.55 19.16
CA GLY A 261 7.17 -4.53 19.70
C GLY A 261 6.04 -5.12 20.57
N ASP A 262 5.50 -6.28 20.17
CA ASP A 262 4.50 -7.01 20.96
C ASP A 262 5.08 -7.53 22.29
N ILE A 263 6.32 -8.01 22.28
CA ILE A 263 7.06 -8.38 23.50
C ILE A 263 7.27 -7.15 24.38
N ALA A 264 7.68 -6.01 23.81
CA ALA A 264 7.83 -4.76 24.54
C ALA A 264 6.51 -4.31 25.19
N ALA A 265 5.40 -4.38 24.46
CA ALA A 265 4.07 -4.05 24.99
C ALA A 265 3.70 -4.95 26.19
N ALA A 266 3.98 -6.26 26.08
CA ALA A 266 3.71 -7.21 27.15
C ALA A 266 4.62 -7.03 28.39
N ILE A 267 5.85 -6.53 28.21
CA ILE A 267 6.74 -6.15 29.31
C ILE A 267 6.23 -4.88 30.01
N ALA A 268 5.74 -3.91 29.23
CA ALA A 268 5.37 -2.59 29.76
C ALA A 268 4.06 -2.60 30.56
N VAL A 269 3.07 -3.44 30.19
CA VAL A 269 1.72 -3.43 30.76
C VAL A 269 1.21 -4.86 30.98
N PRO A 270 0.60 -5.17 32.16
CA PRO A 270 0.09 -6.52 32.47
C PRO A 270 -1.00 -7.03 31.51
N ASP A 271 -1.84 -6.14 30.97
CA ASP A 271 -2.83 -6.45 29.93
C ASP A 271 -2.64 -5.53 28.73
N PRO A 272 -1.74 -5.87 27.83
CA PRO A 272 -1.39 -5.03 26.69
C PRO A 272 -2.51 -5.03 25.65
N SER A 273 -3.13 -3.86 25.49
CA SER A 273 -4.09 -3.59 24.39
C SER A 273 -3.40 -3.27 23.05
N GLY A 274 -2.07 -3.08 23.06
CA GLY A 274 -1.27 -2.68 21.89
C GLY A 274 -0.59 -3.83 21.15
N ILE A 275 -0.88 -5.10 21.49
CA ILE A 275 -0.35 -6.26 20.78
C ILE A 275 -0.98 -6.33 19.38
N LYS A 276 -0.12 -6.39 18.37
CA LYS A 276 -0.50 -6.48 16.95
C LYS A 276 -0.82 -7.92 16.54
N ASN A 277 -0.09 -8.90 17.07
CA ASN A 277 -0.36 -10.32 16.92
C ASN A 277 -1.41 -10.77 17.94
N VAL A 278 -2.66 -10.33 17.77
CA VAL A 278 -3.74 -10.55 18.76
C VAL A 278 -4.01 -12.04 19.01
N ASP A 279 -3.98 -12.85 17.96
CA ASP A 279 -4.13 -14.31 18.01
C ASP A 279 -3.00 -15.02 18.79
N LYS A 280 -1.81 -14.40 18.88
CA LYS A 280 -0.64 -14.91 19.61
C LYS A 280 -0.44 -14.26 21.00
N LYS A 281 -1.40 -13.44 21.46
CA LYS A 281 -1.30 -12.68 22.72
C LYS A 281 -0.91 -13.55 23.91
N ASN A 282 -1.53 -14.72 24.06
CA ASN A 282 -1.26 -15.62 25.17
C ASN A 282 0.17 -16.19 25.14
N GLU A 283 0.69 -16.48 23.94
CA GLU A 283 2.06 -16.97 23.74
C GLU A 283 3.09 -15.88 24.11
N ILE A 284 2.81 -14.64 23.73
CA ILE A 284 3.69 -13.48 24.04
C ILE A 284 3.73 -13.23 25.55
N ILE A 285 2.57 -13.22 26.24
CA ILE A 285 2.51 -13.04 27.68
C ILE A 285 3.28 -14.16 28.41
N ARG A 286 3.11 -15.40 27.96
CA ARG A 286 3.84 -16.55 28.48
C ARG A 286 5.35 -16.40 28.27
N PHE A 287 5.78 -16.02 27.07
CA PHE A 287 7.19 -15.76 26.75
C PHE A 287 7.82 -14.75 27.71
N VAL A 288 7.15 -13.61 27.95
CA VAL A 288 7.63 -12.57 28.88
C VAL A 288 7.73 -13.12 30.30
N SER A 289 6.74 -13.91 30.75
CA SER A 289 6.77 -14.50 32.09
C SER A 289 7.90 -15.54 32.28
N GLU A 290 8.22 -16.31 31.25
CA GLU A 290 9.30 -17.27 31.26
C GLU A 290 10.70 -16.64 31.14
N ASN A 291 10.76 -15.43 30.51
CA ASN A 291 11.99 -14.70 30.23
C ASN A 291 12.01 -13.32 30.92
N ASN A 292 11.67 -13.26 32.19
CA ASN A 292 11.52 -12.04 32.99
C ASN A 292 12.78 -11.17 33.12
N ALA A 293 13.92 -11.65 32.71
CA ALA A 293 15.18 -10.91 32.65
C ALA A 293 15.28 -10.01 31.39
N ILE A 294 14.46 -10.24 30.37
CA ILE A 294 14.41 -9.38 29.19
C ILE A 294 13.71 -8.07 29.56
N THR A 295 14.36 -6.97 29.28
CA THR A 295 13.89 -5.62 29.57
C THR A 295 13.50 -4.87 28.30
N LEU A 296 12.80 -3.73 28.42
CA LEU A 296 12.53 -2.83 27.29
C LEU A 296 13.81 -2.35 26.60
N ILE A 297 14.93 -2.24 27.34
CA ILE A 297 16.21 -1.84 26.76
C ILE A 297 16.73 -2.93 25.82
N ASN A 298 16.61 -4.20 26.21
CA ASN A 298 16.99 -5.31 25.35
C ASN A 298 16.17 -5.34 24.05
N ILE A 299 14.84 -5.13 24.15
CA ILE A 299 14.00 -5.09 22.96
C ILE A 299 14.36 -3.89 22.07
N SER A 300 14.58 -2.72 22.64
CA SER A 300 15.02 -1.54 21.86
C SER A 300 16.37 -1.77 21.17
N ASN A 301 17.32 -2.47 21.80
CA ASN A 301 18.59 -2.83 21.17
C ASN A 301 18.41 -3.86 20.04
N ALA A 302 17.47 -4.80 20.21
CA ALA A 302 17.12 -5.77 19.16
C ALA A 302 16.47 -5.08 17.94
N GLU A 303 15.54 -4.14 18.16
CA GLU A 303 14.96 -3.33 17.09
C GLU A 303 16.03 -2.47 16.38
N LYS A 304 16.98 -1.92 17.16
CA LYS A 304 18.11 -1.19 16.58
C LYS A 304 18.97 -2.07 15.68
N ALA A 305 19.14 -3.36 15.99
CA ALA A 305 19.86 -4.27 15.12
C ALA A 305 19.20 -4.42 13.73
N VAL A 306 17.86 -4.39 13.68
CA VAL A 306 17.09 -4.39 12.43
C VAL A 306 17.30 -3.08 11.67
N THR A 307 17.21 -1.93 12.36
CA THR A 307 17.44 -0.62 11.74
C THR A 307 18.86 -0.50 11.16
N ASP A 308 19.87 -0.94 11.91
CA ASP A 308 21.27 -0.95 11.46
C ASP A 308 21.48 -1.84 10.23
N TYR A 309 20.72 -2.96 10.12
CA TYR A 309 20.72 -3.80 8.91
C TYR A 309 20.15 -3.05 7.71
N VAL A 310 19.00 -2.36 7.87
CA VAL A 310 18.39 -1.57 6.80
C VAL A 310 19.35 -0.50 6.31
N ASP A 311 20.02 0.21 7.20
CA ASP A 311 21.00 1.24 6.83
C ASP A 311 22.23 0.64 6.12
N ALA A 312 22.72 -0.50 6.58
CA ALA A 312 23.84 -1.23 5.95
C ALA A 312 23.48 -1.72 4.54
N SER A 313 22.25 -2.17 4.31
CA SER A 313 21.79 -2.63 2.98
C SER A 313 21.81 -1.53 1.92
N ARG A 314 21.62 -0.26 2.33
CA ARG A 314 21.66 0.89 1.43
C ARG A 314 23.07 1.27 0.95
N VAL A 315 24.10 0.85 1.67
CA VAL A 315 25.51 1.18 1.37
C VAL A 315 26.32 0.00 0.79
N ASN A 316 25.64 -0.95 0.15
CA ASN A 316 26.25 -2.10 -0.56
C ASN A 316 27.12 -3.01 0.33
N THR A 317 26.74 -3.25 1.57
CA THR A 317 27.40 -4.27 2.41
C THR A 317 27.02 -5.69 1.97
N SER A 318 27.83 -6.68 2.35
CA SER A 318 27.51 -8.09 2.12
C SER A 318 26.21 -8.46 2.84
N PHE A 319 25.25 -9.02 2.12
CA PHE A 319 23.97 -9.50 2.67
C PHE A 319 24.21 -10.49 3.82
N GLU A 320 25.05 -11.50 3.59
CA GLU A 320 25.40 -12.52 4.58
C GLU A 320 25.90 -11.88 5.89
N THR A 321 26.91 -11.01 5.78
CA THR A 321 27.51 -10.36 6.96
C THR A 321 26.50 -9.52 7.72
N SER A 322 25.69 -8.73 7.01
CA SER A 322 24.71 -7.82 7.62
C SER A 322 23.55 -8.59 8.26
N CYS A 323 23.03 -9.62 7.59
CA CYS A 323 21.94 -10.45 8.08
C CYS A 323 22.38 -11.27 9.30
N CYS A 324 23.54 -11.96 9.24
CA CYS A 324 24.09 -12.69 10.38
C CYS A 324 24.34 -11.79 11.58
N ASN A 325 24.88 -10.58 11.36
CA ASN A 325 25.10 -9.61 12.45
C ASN A 325 23.77 -9.18 13.10
N MET A 326 22.76 -8.92 12.31
CA MET A 326 21.41 -8.60 12.80
C MET A 326 20.86 -9.72 13.68
N LEU A 327 20.82 -10.95 13.15
CA LEU A 327 20.30 -12.11 13.87
C LEU A 327 21.05 -12.38 15.17
N LEU A 328 22.37 -12.32 15.15
CA LEU A 328 23.21 -12.53 16.35
C LEU A 328 23.01 -11.44 17.39
N ARG A 329 22.80 -10.20 16.98
CA ARG A 329 22.51 -9.10 17.91
C ARG A 329 21.13 -9.25 18.55
N ILE A 330 20.10 -9.61 17.77
CA ILE A 330 18.76 -9.90 18.31
C ILE A 330 18.86 -11.04 19.32
N HIS A 331 19.52 -12.14 18.95
CA HIS A 331 19.74 -13.28 19.83
C HIS A 331 20.42 -12.87 21.14
N LYS A 332 21.52 -12.10 21.08
CA LYS A 332 22.24 -11.62 22.26
C LYS A 332 21.35 -10.84 23.22
N GLU A 333 20.46 -10.01 22.68
CA GLU A 333 19.55 -9.19 23.52
C GLU A 333 18.40 -10.01 24.13
N LEU A 334 17.97 -11.07 23.45
CA LEU A 334 16.94 -11.98 23.96
C LEU A 334 17.51 -13.10 24.84
N CYS A 335 18.78 -13.47 24.66
CA CYS A 335 19.49 -14.40 25.53
C CYS A 335 20.15 -13.65 26.70
N TYR A 336 19.41 -13.47 27.78
CA TYR A 336 20.00 -12.96 28.99
C TYR A 336 20.77 -14.09 29.71
N GLU A 337 22.08 -14.23 29.46
CA GLU A 337 22.94 -14.97 30.37
C GLU A 337 22.98 -14.23 31.72
N LYS A 338 22.44 -14.88 32.76
CA LYS A 338 22.75 -14.47 34.12
C LYS A 338 24.27 -14.47 34.26
N SER A 339 24.88 -13.28 34.25
CA SER A 339 26.27 -13.11 34.63
C SER A 339 26.47 -13.88 35.94
N ARG A 340 27.20 -14.99 35.88
CA ARG A 340 27.66 -15.69 37.05
C ARG A 340 28.73 -14.86 37.75
#